data_9b31446141a96a2474899efca93cd6b5
#
_entry.id   9b31446141a96a2474899efca93cd6b5
#
_cell.length_a   1.000
_cell.length_b   1.000
_cell.length_c   1.000
_cell.angle_alpha   90.00
_cell.angle_beta   90.00
_cell.angle_gamma   90.00
#
_symmetry.space_group_name_H-M   'P 1'
#
loop_
_entity.id
_entity.type
_entity.pdbx_description
1 polymer ?
#
loop_
_entity_poly.entity_id
_entity_poly.type
_entity_poly.pdbx_seq_one_letter_code
_entity_poly.pdbx_strand_id
1 'polypeptide(L)'
;FYRYMTEGKSASMEAPLRAVYPRVDSELLTTLKEKRIGYYTTYYNSNNRNRSHNIDLAVKALNNRYVFPGESFSFNQTLGERTAGKGYRRAKVIVRGEVAEGIGGGICQVSSTLFNAVDRAGLTIVQRYSHSRNVPYVPPGRDATVSWYGPDFVFNNPYDHPVLIRAFSGGGQTTILIYSAEEIHNRPREVPSASKKLPAEVPADRNVNQIVP
;
A
#
# COMPACT_ATOMS: atom_id res chain seq x y z
N PHE A 1 41.83 25.17 -0.20
CA PHE A 1 41.49 25.72 -1.51
C PHE A 1 42.09 27.13 -1.65
N TYR A 2 41.86 28.04 -0.72
CA TYR A 2 42.41 29.42 -0.76
C TYR A 2 43.93 29.44 -0.80
N ARG A 3 44.64 28.61 -0.01
CA ARG A 3 46.10 28.47 0.00
C ARG A 3 46.67 27.96 -1.34
N TYR A 4 45.97 27.04 -2.01
CA TYR A 4 46.36 26.55 -3.33
C TYR A 4 46.33 27.66 -4.38
N MET A 5 45.31 28.51 -4.33
CA MET A 5 45.14 29.63 -5.27
C MET A 5 46.15 30.75 -5.05
N THR A 6 46.65 30.92 -3.83
CA THR A 6 47.57 32.04 -3.48
C THR A 6 49.02 31.65 -3.47
N GLU A 7 49.37 30.40 -3.17
CA GLU A 7 50.78 29.98 -2.99
C GLU A 7 51.30 29.06 -4.10
N GLY A 8 50.49 28.65 -5.06
CA GLY A 8 50.89 27.80 -6.20
C GLY A 8 51.45 26.43 -5.82
N LYS A 9 51.27 25.99 -4.56
CA LYS A 9 51.77 24.70 -4.07
C LYS A 9 50.68 23.65 -4.13
N SER A 10 51.03 22.42 -4.53
CA SER A 10 50.11 21.30 -4.46
C SER A 10 49.62 21.06 -3.02
N ALA A 11 48.33 21.12 -2.78
CA ALA A 11 47.73 20.82 -1.48
C ALA A 11 46.95 19.51 -1.60
N SER A 12 47.26 18.54 -0.73
CA SER A 12 46.42 17.37 -0.51
C SER A 12 45.39 17.75 0.54
N MET A 13 44.13 17.61 0.19
CA MET A 13 43.03 17.84 1.11
C MET A 13 42.23 16.53 1.22
N GLU A 14 42.20 15.94 2.42
CA GLU A 14 41.30 14.86 2.69
C GLU A 14 39.84 15.39 2.70
N ALA A 15 38.99 14.86 1.83
CA ALA A 15 37.59 15.19 1.87
C ALA A 15 37.01 14.66 3.20
N PRO A 16 36.32 15.49 3.99
CA PRO A 16 35.67 15.00 5.20
C PRO A 16 34.59 13.96 4.81
N LEU A 17 34.87 12.71 5.14
CA LEU A 17 33.90 11.62 4.97
C LEU A 17 32.82 11.81 6.04
N ARG A 18 31.62 12.20 5.61
CA ARG A 18 30.45 12.18 6.47
C ARG A 18 29.82 10.79 6.40
N ALA A 19 29.89 10.04 7.49
CA ALA A 19 29.15 8.78 7.60
C ALA A 19 27.63 9.08 7.54
N VAL A 20 26.96 8.56 6.54
CA VAL A 20 25.50 8.62 6.42
C VAL A 20 24.96 7.27 6.87
N TYR A 21 24.34 7.24 8.02
CA TYR A 21 23.68 6.04 8.53
C TYR A 21 22.27 5.92 7.91
N PRO A 22 21.84 4.72 7.52
CA PRO A 22 20.47 4.50 7.07
C PRO A 22 19.48 4.78 8.23
N ARG A 23 18.34 5.38 7.92
CA ARG A 23 17.26 5.59 8.93
C ARG A 23 16.70 4.27 9.49
N VAL A 24 16.89 3.19 8.75
CA VAL A 24 16.49 1.83 9.12
C VAL A 24 17.74 0.96 9.03
N ASP A 25 18.26 0.56 10.17
CA ASP A 25 19.36 -0.38 10.31
C ASP A 25 18.86 -1.79 10.71
N SER A 26 19.77 -2.72 10.89
CA SER A 26 19.44 -4.10 11.25
C SER A 26 18.85 -4.24 12.66
N GLU A 27 19.23 -3.36 13.58
CA GLU A 27 18.75 -3.34 14.95
C GLU A 27 17.28 -2.90 14.98
N LEU A 28 16.97 -1.76 14.36
CA LEU A 28 15.59 -1.27 14.23
C LEU A 28 14.71 -2.28 13.49
N LEU A 29 15.22 -2.94 12.45
CA LEU A 29 14.49 -3.99 11.72
C LEU A 29 14.12 -5.19 12.59
N THR A 30 14.97 -5.56 13.52
CA THR A 30 14.70 -6.66 14.46
C THR A 30 13.61 -6.25 15.42
N THR A 31 13.75 -5.10 16.08
CA THR A 31 12.79 -4.54 17.01
C THR A 31 11.40 -4.34 16.38
N LEU A 32 11.33 -3.84 15.13
CA LEU A 32 10.05 -3.60 14.43
C LEU A 32 9.28 -4.86 14.03
N LYS A 33 9.82 -6.06 14.23
CA LYS A 33 9.12 -7.33 13.92
C LYS A 33 8.55 -8.02 15.16
N GLU A 34 8.72 -7.47 16.34
CA GLU A 34 8.40 -8.11 17.59
C GLU A 34 6.90 -8.17 17.84
N LYS A 35 6.19 -7.08 17.68
CA LYS A 35 4.76 -7.01 17.97
C LYS A 35 3.90 -6.74 16.74
N ARG A 36 2.99 -7.67 16.45
CA ARG A 36 1.97 -7.44 15.43
C ARG A 36 0.80 -6.66 16.05
N ILE A 37 0.64 -5.40 15.64
CA ILE A 37 -0.39 -4.49 16.16
C ILE A 37 -1.66 -4.43 15.30
N GLY A 38 -1.60 -4.90 14.04
CA GLY A 38 -2.76 -4.95 13.15
C GLY A 38 -2.57 -5.98 12.04
N TYR A 39 -3.68 -6.48 11.52
CA TYR A 39 -3.66 -7.33 10.33
C TYR A 39 -5.03 -7.38 9.67
N TYR A 40 -5.04 -7.66 8.37
CA TYR A 40 -6.27 -7.93 7.64
C TYR A 40 -5.99 -8.81 6.42
N THR A 41 -6.98 -9.65 6.07
CA THR A 41 -6.90 -10.53 4.91
C THR A 41 -8.17 -10.38 4.08
N THR A 42 -8.02 -10.26 2.77
CA THR A 42 -9.11 -10.31 1.79
C THR A 42 -8.87 -11.40 0.76
N TYR A 43 -9.93 -11.85 0.11
CA TYR A 43 -9.91 -13.00 -0.80
C TYR A 43 -10.32 -12.60 -2.21
N TYR A 44 -9.76 -13.27 -3.23
CA TYR A 44 -10.07 -13.05 -4.64
C TYR A 44 -9.92 -14.34 -5.44
N ASN A 45 -10.55 -14.38 -6.62
CA ASN A 45 -10.43 -15.54 -7.51
C ASN A 45 -9.04 -15.51 -8.20
N SER A 46 -8.19 -16.47 -7.85
CA SER A 46 -6.83 -16.59 -8.42
C SER A 46 -6.83 -16.97 -9.90
N ASN A 47 -7.92 -17.49 -10.46
CA ASN A 47 -8.04 -17.80 -11.88
C ASN A 47 -8.10 -16.53 -12.74
N ASN A 48 -8.45 -15.37 -12.16
CA ASN A 48 -8.31 -14.09 -12.83
C ASN A 48 -6.84 -13.64 -12.80
N ARG A 49 -6.07 -14.15 -13.75
CA ARG A 49 -4.59 -14.00 -13.80
C ARG A 49 -4.14 -12.54 -13.84
N ASN A 50 -4.81 -11.70 -14.63
CA ASN A 50 -4.42 -10.29 -14.73
C ASN A 50 -4.68 -9.53 -13.42
N ARG A 51 -5.83 -9.76 -12.80
CA ARG A 51 -6.17 -9.17 -11.52
C ARG A 51 -5.23 -9.64 -10.42
N SER A 52 -4.94 -10.94 -10.36
CA SER A 52 -4.00 -11.53 -9.39
C SER A 52 -2.60 -10.94 -9.55
N HIS A 53 -2.13 -10.78 -10.78
CA HIS A 53 -0.85 -10.15 -11.09
C HIS A 53 -0.79 -8.68 -10.65
N ASN A 54 -1.84 -7.88 -10.86
CA ASN A 54 -1.91 -6.49 -10.40
C ASN A 54 -1.87 -6.39 -8.87
N ILE A 55 -2.61 -7.28 -8.19
CA ILE A 55 -2.59 -7.37 -6.73
C ILE A 55 -1.17 -7.70 -6.23
N ASP A 56 -0.50 -8.66 -6.85
CA ASP A 56 0.87 -9.04 -6.48
C ASP A 56 1.87 -7.89 -6.64
N LEU A 57 1.79 -7.14 -7.74
CA LEU A 57 2.62 -5.94 -7.94
C LEU A 57 2.39 -4.88 -6.86
N ALA A 58 1.14 -4.60 -6.53
CA ALA A 58 0.82 -3.62 -5.48
C ALA A 58 1.29 -4.10 -4.10
N VAL A 59 1.10 -5.37 -3.78
CA VAL A 59 1.55 -5.99 -2.53
C VAL A 59 3.07 -5.92 -2.40
N LYS A 60 3.82 -6.21 -3.47
CA LYS A 60 5.28 -6.07 -3.50
C LYS A 60 5.73 -4.63 -3.24
N ALA A 61 5.03 -3.63 -3.81
CA ALA A 61 5.34 -2.23 -3.59
C ALA A 61 5.08 -1.78 -2.14
N LEU A 62 4.09 -2.38 -1.46
CA LEU A 62 3.76 -2.09 -0.06
C LEU A 62 4.66 -2.83 0.94
N ASN A 63 5.17 -3.99 0.56
CA ASN A 63 5.92 -4.83 1.49
C ASN A 63 7.22 -4.15 1.94
N ASN A 64 7.52 -4.25 3.24
CA ASN A 64 8.67 -3.62 3.89
C ASN A 64 8.67 -2.09 3.86
N ARG A 65 7.50 -1.44 3.89
CA ARG A 65 7.40 0.01 4.07
C ARG A 65 7.33 0.35 5.55
N TYR A 66 8.01 1.43 5.92
CA TYR A 66 8.08 1.97 7.27
C TYR A 66 7.34 3.30 7.32
N VAL A 67 6.70 3.57 8.46
CA VAL A 67 6.09 4.87 8.75
C VAL A 67 6.55 5.28 10.15
N PHE A 68 7.41 6.31 10.21
CA PHE A 68 7.98 6.77 11.46
C PHE A 68 6.96 7.57 12.29
N PRO A 69 7.23 7.80 13.58
CA PRO A 69 6.40 8.65 14.43
C PRO A 69 6.08 10.00 13.76
N GLY A 70 4.81 10.37 13.72
CA GLY A 70 4.32 11.60 13.12
C GLY A 70 4.29 11.63 11.60
N GLU A 71 4.85 10.63 10.91
CA GLU A 71 4.83 10.58 9.44
C GLU A 71 3.49 10.09 8.90
N SER A 72 3.16 10.58 7.71
CA SER A 72 2.00 10.13 6.94
C SER A 72 2.44 9.20 5.80
N PHE A 73 1.65 8.18 5.57
CA PHE A 73 1.78 7.24 4.46
C PHE A 73 0.71 7.51 3.42
N SER A 74 1.08 7.63 2.15
CA SER A 74 0.17 7.71 1.00
C SER A 74 0.28 6.44 0.16
N PHE A 75 -0.85 5.80 -0.09
CA PHE A 75 -0.93 4.62 -0.93
C PHE A 75 -0.54 4.94 -2.38
N ASN A 76 -1.08 6.05 -2.92
CA ASN A 76 -0.81 6.44 -4.30
C ASN A 76 0.67 6.81 -4.50
N GLN A 77 1.28 7.55 -3.60
CA GLN A 77 2.71 7.89 -3.69
C GLN A 77 3.61 6.65 -3.60
N THR A 78 3.23 5.68 -2.77
CA THR A 78 4.01 4.44 -2.58
C THR A 78 3.99 3.55 -3.82
N LEU A 79 2.85 3.38 -4.47
CA LEU A 79 2.72 2.56 -5.68
C LEU A 79 3.10 3.32 -6.95
N GLY A 80 2.89 4.64 -6.95
CA GLY A 80 2.96 5.47 -8.14
C GLY A 80 1.81 5.20 -9.10
N GLU A 81 1.87 5.77 -10.30
CA GLU A 81 0.90 5.55 -11.34
C GLU A 81 0.91 4.08 -11.81
N ARG A 82 -0.28 3.52 -11.97
CA ARG A 82 -0.48 2.12 -12.41
C ARG A 82 -0.59 2.09 -13.92
N THR A 83 0.54 1.93 -14.59
CA THR A 83 0.65 1.92 -16.05
C THR A 83 1.04 0.54 -16.59
N ALA A 84 0.78 0.29 -17.88
CA ALA A 84 1.24 -0.92 -18.55
C ALA A 84 2.78 -1.01 -18.56
N GLY A 85 3.49 0.12 -18.68
CA GLY A 85 4.95 0.19 -18.61
C GLY A 85 5.54 -0.25 -17.27
N LYS A 86 4.77 -0.14 -16.18
CA LYS A 86 5.11 -0.69 -14.86
C LYS A 86 4.64 -2.14 -14.66
N GLY A 87 4.13 -2.79 -15.71
CA GLY A 87 3.69 -4.17 -15.69
C GLY A 87 2.24 -4.39 -15.27
N TYR A 88 1.46 -3.33 -14.98
CA TYR A 88 0.04 -3.50 -14.67
C TYR A 88 -0.77 -3.90 -15.90
N ARG A 89 -1.74 -4.80 -15.70
CA ARG A 89 -2.56 -5.39 -16.76
C ARG A 89 -4.00 -4.92 -16.69
N ARG A 90 -4.71 -5.01 -17.82
CA ARG A 90 -6.14 -4.77 -17.86
C ARG A 90 -6.89 -5.84 -17.07
N ALA A 91 -7.78 -5.40 -16.21
CA ALA A 91 -8.70 -6.23 -15.42
C ALA A 91 -9.92 -5.38 -15.03
N LYS A 92 -10.95 -6.00 -14.42
CA LYS A 92 -12.16 -5.29 -14.00
C LYS A 92 -11.83 -4.18 -12.98
N VAL A 93 -12.30 -2.98 -13.24
CA VAL A 93 -12.25 -1.78 -12.39
C VAL A 93 -13.66 -1.24 -12.19
N ILE A 94 -13.89 -0.46 -11.15
CA ILE A 94 -15.13 0.29 -10.94
C ILE A 94 -14.84 1.75 -11.26
N VAL A 95 -15.53 2.29 -12.28
CA VAL A 95 -15.41 3.69 -12.68
C VAL A 95 -16.83 4.28 -12.66
N ARG A 96 -17.04 5.34 -11.88
CA ARG A 96 -18.33 6.03 -11.73
C ARG A 96 -19.51 5.10 -11.45
N GLY A 97 -19.28 4.01 -10.69
CA GLY A 97 -20.32 3.04 -10.34
C GLY A 97 -20.54 1.93 -11.40
N GLU A 98 -19.84 1.95 -12.51
CA GLU A 98 -19.90 0.91 -13.54
C GLU A 98 -18.66 0.00 -13.50
N VAL A 99 -18.84 -1.25 -13.89
CA VAL A 99 -17.75 -2.21 -14.02
C VAL A 99 -17.20 -2.11 -15.44
N ALA A 100 -15.97 -1.66 -15.57
CA ALA A 100 -15.26 -1.54 -16.84
C ALA A 100 -13.95 -2.33 -16.81
N GLU A 101 -13.30 -2.49 -17.95
CA GLU A 101 -11.93 -2.99 -18.03
C GLU A 101 -10.93 -1.83 -18.06
N GLY A 102 -9.99 -1.84 -17.11
CA GLY A 102 -8.95 -0.83 -17.01
C GLY A 102 -7.64 -1.39 -16.50
N ILE A 103 -6.55 -0.64 -16.71
CA ILE A 103 -5.23 -1.01 -16.17
C ILE A 103 -5.25 -0.87 -14.66
N GLY A 104 -4.72 -1.88 -13.94
CA GLY A 104 -4.63 -1.87 -12.48
C GLY A 104 -5.89 -2.38 -11.76
N GLY A 105 -6.80 -3.08 -12.45
CA GLY A 105 -7.93 -3.74 -11.76
C GLY A 105 -7.45 -4.66 -10.62
N GLY A 106 -8.04 -4.49 -9.43
CA GLY A 106 -7.65 -5.21 -8.19
C GLY A 106 -6.94 -4.33 -7.15
N ILE A 107 -6.41 -3.17 -7.52
CA ILE A 107 -5.62 -2.30 -6.63
C ILE A 107 -6.45 -1.77 -5.44
N CYS A 108 -7.72 -1.42 -5.65
CA CYS A 108 -8.61 -0.98 -4.56
C CYS A 108 -8.86 -2.08 -3.51
N GLN A 109 -8.73 -3.36 -3.86
CA GLN A 109 -8.76 -4.43 -2.85
C GLN A 109 -7.53 -4.38 -1.96
N VAL A 110 -6.34 -4.13 -2.52
CA VAL A 110 -5.09 -4.00 -1.73
C VAL A 110 -5.17 -2.79 -0.81
N SER A 111 -5.65 -1.64 -1.31
CA SER A 111 -5.89 -0.43 -0.52
C SER A 111 -6.89 -0.69 0.61
N SER A 112 -8.01 -1.37 0.34
CA SER A 112 -9.01 -1.73 1.36
C SER A 112 -8.44 -2.69 2.41
N THR A 113 -7.58 -3.63 2.00
CA THR A 113 -6.91 -4.55 2.92
C THR A 113 -5.96 -3.77 3.84
N LEU A 114 -5.19 -2.83 3.29
CA LEU A 114 -4.32 -1.96 4.07
C LEU A 114 -5.11 -1.09 5.04
N PHE A 115 -6.19 -0.45 4.57
CA PHE A 115 -7.06 0.37 5.43
C PHE A 115 -7.55 -0.39 6.66
N ASN A 116 -8.05 -1.61 6.48
CA ASN A 116 -8.55 -2.42 7.59
C ASN A 116 -7.44 -2.89 8.55
N ALA A 117 -6.24 -3.19 8.04
CA ALA A 117 -5.09 -3.53 8.89
C ALA A 117 -4.61 -2.34 9.72
N VAL A 118 -4.53 -1.17 9.08
CA VAL A 118 -4.15 0.12 9.67
C VAL A 118 -5.15 0.57 10.73
N ASP A 119 -6.45 0.47 10.42
CA ASP A 119 -7.52 0.82 11.37
C ASP A 119 -7.51 -0.12 12.59
N ARG A 120 -7.33 -1.42 12.37
CA ARG A 120 -7.18 -2.38 13.47
C ARG A 120 -5.96 -2.09 14.35
N ALA A 121 -4.86 -1.60 13.76
CA ALA A 121 -3.67 -1.17 14.51
C ALA A 121 -3.91 0.11 15.34
N GLY A 122 -5.00 0.83 15.12
CA GLY A 122 -5.32 2.08 15.79
C GLY A 122 -4.60 3.31 15.22
N LEU A 123 -3.99 3.19 14.02
CA LEU A 123 -3.37 4.31 13.33
C LEU A 123 -4.41 5.36 12.91
N THR A 124 -3.99 6.59 12.68
CA THR A 124 -4.90 7.69 12.35
C THR A 124 -5.18 7.72 10.85
N ILE A 125 -6.45 7.53 10.47
CA ILE A 125 -6.88 7.68 9.08
C ILE A 125 -6.99 9.16 8.73
N VAL A 126 -6.20 9.62 7.76
CA VAL A 126 -6.17 11.00 7.29
C VAL A 126 -7.08 11.17 6.08
N GLN A 127 -7.04 10.23 5.14
CA GLN A 127 -7.84 10.29 3.93
C GLN A 127 -8.28 8.88 3.52
N ARG A 128 -9.58 8.71 3.28
CA ARG A 128 -10.18 7.47 2.78
C ARG A 128 -11.49 7.78 2.07
N TYR A 129 -11.71 7.18 0.94
CA TYR A 129 -12.94 7.28 0.15
C TYR A 129 -13.55 5.90 -0.07
N SER A 130 -14.87 5.81 -0.04
CA SER A 130 -15.61 4.61 -0.41
C SER A 130 -15.89 4.58 -1.90
N HIS A 131 -16.06 3.37 -2.45
CA HIS A 131 -16.60 3.23 -3.80
C HIS A 131 -18.06 3.69 -3.83
N SER A 132 -18.52 4.09 -5.01
CA SER A 132 -19.90 4.47 -5.27
C SER A 132 -20.89 3.28 -5.20
N ARG A 133 -20.39 2.06 -5.09
CA ARG A 133 -21.14 0.83 -4.89
C ARG A 133 -20.40 -0.16 -3.98
N ASN A 134 -21.14 -1.05 -3.36
CA ASN A 134 -20.53 -2.06 -2.50
C ASN A 134 -19.54 -2.96 -3.28
N VAL A 135 -18.40 -3.20 -2.67
CA VAL A 135 -17.39 -4.13 -3.16
C VAL A 135 -17.47 -5.44 -2.37
N PRO A 136 -17.28 -6.60 -3.03
CA PRO A 136 -17.58 -7.88 -2.38
C PRO A 136 -16.45 -8.43 -1.50
N TYR A 137 -15.25 -7.84 -1.54
CA TYR A 137 -14.07 -8.35 -0.84
C TYR A 137 -13.87 -7.82 0.58
N VAL A 138 -14.72 -6.86 1.02
CA VAL A 138 -14.77 -6.37 2.41
C VAL A 138 -16.25 -6.14 2.80
N PRO A 139 -16.57 -6.10 4.11
CA PRO A 139 -17.90 -5.70 4.57
C PRO A 139 -18.28 -4.27 4.10
N PRO A 140 -19.58 -3.96 3.99
CA PRO A 140 -20.04 -2.62 3.62
C PRO A 140 -19.38 -1.51 4.47
N GLY A 141 -18.96 -0.43 3.83
CA GLY A 141 -18.29 0.69 4.49
C GLY A 141 -16.83 0.43 4.91
N ARG A 142 -16.28 -0.75 4.61
CA ARG A 142 -14.90 -1.13 4.96
C ARG A 142 -13.95 -1.12 3.76
N ASP A 143 -14.30 -0.44 2.69
CA ASP A 143 -13.50 -0.28 1.49
C ASP A 143 -12.73 1.04 1.48
N ALA A 144 -11.67 1.10 0.69
CA ALA A 144 -10.89 2.30 0.41
C ALA A 144 -10.59 2.34 -1.10
N THR A 145 -11.27 3.22 -1.83
CA THR A 145 -11.03 3.40 -3.27
C THR A 145 -9.83 4.31 -3.51
N VAL A 146 -9.05 3.98 -4.52
CA VAL A 146 -7.87 4.75 -4.92
C VAL A 146 -7.77 4.87 -6.44
N SER A 147 -7.35 6.03 -6.92
CA SER A 147 -6.96 6.23 -8.31
C SER A 147 -5.83 7.25 -8.40
N TRP A 148 -5.00 7.18 -9.44
CA TRP A 148 -3.81 8.04 -9.53
C TRP A 148 -4.16 9.53 -9.60
N TYR A 149 -5.16 9.89 -10.39
CA TYR A 149 -5.62 11.29 -10.55
C TYR A 149 -6.84 11.63 -9.67
N GLY A 150 -7.09 10.89 -8.62
CA GLY A 150 -8.28 11.06 -7.77
C GLY A 150 -8.05 10.63 -6.34
N PRO A 151 -8.98 9.84 -5.75
CA PRO A 151 -8.92 9.47 -4.35
C PRO A 151 -7.64 8.70 -3.99
N ASP A 152 -7.14 8.97 -2.78
CA ASP A 152 -6.03 8.27 -2.16
C ASP A 152 -6.45 7.66 -0.83
N PHE A 153 -5.66 6.74 -0.32
CA PHE A 153 -5.72 6.27 1.05
C PHE A 153 -4.48 6.75 1.79
N VAL A 154 -4.69 7.60 2.80
CA VAL A 154 -3.63 8.21 3.61
C VAL A 154 -3.87 7.94 5.08
N PHE A 155 -2.86 7.54 5.81
CA PHE A 155 -2.88 7.43 7.26
C PHE A 155 -1.61 8.03 7.87
N ASN A 156 -1.68 8.37 9.16
CA ASN A 156 -0.56 8.89 9.95
C ASN A 156 -0.25 7.92 11.09
N ASN A 157 1.03 7.80 11.44
CA ASN A 157 1.47 7.10 12.63
C ASN A 157 1.48 8.05 13.84
N PRO A 158 0.50 7.96 14.76
CA PRO A 158 0.43 8.82 15.94
C PRO A 158 1.27 8.29 17.10
N TYR A 159 1.89 7.11 16.95
CA TYR A 159 2.64 6.47 18.01
C TYR A 159 4.09 6.98 18.07
N ASP A 160 4.75 6.73 19.18
CA ASP A 160 6.15 7.06 19.46
C ASP A 160 7.16 6.06 18.84
N HIS A 161 6.67 4.94 18.30
CA HIS A 161 7.46 3.92 17.62
C HIS A 161 7.13 3.85 16.13
N PRO A 162 8.11 3.55 15.26
CA PRO A 162 7.85 3.30 13.85
C PRO A 162 6.96 2.07 13.66
N VAL A 163 6.17 2.07 12.59
CA VAL A 163 5.40 0.89 12.17
C VAL A 163 5.94 0.34 10.85
N LEU A 164 5.93 -0.99 10.74
CA LEU A 164 6.36 -1.73 9.56
C LEU A 164 5.15 -2.38 8.89
N ILE A 165 4.95 -2.10 7.60
CA ILE A 165 3.96 -2.75 6.76
C ILE A 165 4.59 -4.00 6.14
N ARG A 166 4.01 -5.17 6.43
CA ARG A 166 4.30 -6.43 5.74
C ARG A 166 3.09 -6.82 4.91
N ALA A 167 3.32 -7.13 3.65
CA ALA A 167 2.24 -7.43 2.72
C ALA A 167 2.57 -8.68 1.91
N PHE A 168 1.59 -9.57 1.76
CA PHE A 168 1.71 -10.86 1.09
C PHE A 168 0.49 -11.12 0.21
N SER A 169 0.70 -11.73 -0.94
CA SER A 169 -0.37 -12.23 -1.83
C SER A 169 -0.02 -13.62 -2.32
N GLY A 170 -1.03 -14.43 -2.53
CA GLY A 170 -0.88 -15.80 -3.03
C GLY A 170 -2.11 -16.65 -2.73
N GLY A 171 -2.35 -17.71 -3.52
CA GLY A 171 -3.45 -18.64 -3.28
C GLY A 171 -4.85 -18.00 -3.25
N GLY A 172 -5.07 -16.86 -3.94
CA GLY A 172 -6.36 -16.17 -3.94
C GLY A 172 -6.61 -15.32 -2.69
N GLN A 173 -5.58 -14.97 -1.94
CA GLN A 173 -5.69 -14.09 -0.77
C GLN A 173 -4.63 -13.00 -0.75
N THR A 174 -4.94 -11.88 -0.13
CA THR A 174 -4.01 -10.80 0.20
C THR A 174 -4.07 -10.54 1.69
N THR A 175 -2.90 -10.56 2.34
CA THR A 175 -2.77 -10.30 3.78
C THR A 175 -1.81 -9.15 4.00
N ILE A 176 -2.24 -8.19 4.81
CA ILE A 176 -1.39 -7.09 5.27
C ILE A 176 -1.31 -7.15 6.79
N LEU A 177 -0.10 -6.99 7.30
CA LEU A 177 0.27 -7.05 8.70
C LEU A 177 0.96 -5.73 9.05
N ILE A 178 0.62 -5.18 10.20
CA ILE A 178 1.28 -4.00 10.76
C ILE A 178 2.04 -4.46 12.00
N TYR A 179 3.34 -4.22 11.98
CA TYR A 179 4.26 -4.55 13.07
C TYR A 179 4.86 -3.30 13.69
N SER A 180 5.33 -3.42 14.92
CA SER A 180 6.09 -2.39 15.63
C SER A 180 6.96 -3.04 16.70
N ALA A 181 7.63 -2.23 17.53
CA ALA A 181 8.36 -2.67 18.71
C ALA A 181 7.41 -3.21 19.79
N GLU A 182 7.91 -4.04 20.70
CA GLU A 182 7.11 -4.64 21.78
C GLU A 182 6.53 -3.59 22.72
N GLU A 183 7.29 -2.51 22.95
CA GLU A 183 6.95 -1.42 23.88
C GLU A 183 5.84 -0.51 23.38
N ILE A 184 5.41 -0.64 22.13
CA ILE A 184 4.38 0.25 21.57
C ILE A 184 3.07 0.14 22.33
N HIS A 185 2.55 1.27 22.76
CA HIS A 185 1.22 1.41 23.38
C HIS A 185 0.15 1.73 22.36
N ASN A 186 -0.15 0.77 21.47
CA ASN A 186 -1.17 0.94 20.45
C ASN A 186 -2.59 0.81 21.03
N ARG A 187 -3.57 1.46 20.37
CA ARG A 187 -5.00 1.41 20.70
C ARG A 187 -5.75 0.67 19.59
N PRO A 188 -5.82 -0.68 19.64
CA PRO A 188 -6.43 -1.45 18.59
C PRO A 188 -7.94 -1.16 18.50
N ARG A 189 -8.47 -1.21 17.27
CA ARG A 189 -9.91 -1.10 17.01
C ARG A 189 -10.46 -2.43 16.55
N GLU A 190 -11.72 -2.68 16.87
CA GLU A 190 -12.42 -3.84 16.32
C GLU A 190 -12.76 -3.57 14.85
N VAL A 191 -12.38 -4.49 13.99
CA VAL A 191 -12.62 -4.44 12.56
C VAL A 191 -13.19 -5.77 12.11
N PRO A 192 -14.39 -5.77 11.48
CA PRO A 192 -15.02 -7.00 11.01
C PRO A 192 -14.17 -7.66 9.93
N SER A 193 -14.05 -8.98 9.97
CA SER A 193 -13.27 -9.75 9.00
C SER A 193 -13.97 -9.82 7.65
N ALA A 194 -13.18 -9.92 6.57
CA ALA A 194 -13.69 -10.18 5.24
C ALA A 194 -14.25 -11.60 5.12
N SER A 195 -15.29 -11.76 4.30
CA SER A 195 -15.85 -13.08 3.99
C SER A 195 -14.84 -13.89 3.17
N LYS A 196 -14.69 -15.17 3.52
CA LYS A 196 -13.96 -16.15 2.70
C LYS A 196 -14.74 -16.58 1.46
N LYS A 197 -16.06 -16.35 1.43
CA LYS A 197 -16.91 -16.67 0.28
C LYS A 197 -16.60 -15.69 -0.84
N LEU A 198 -16.02 -16.20 -1.91
CA LEU A 198 -15.76 -15.40 -3.10
C LEU A 198 -17.07 -15.00 -3.77
N PRO A 199 -17.22 -13.75 -4.25
CA PRO A 199 -18.37 -13.35 -5.02
C PRO A 199 -18.39 -14.11 -6.35
N ALA A 200 -19.60 -14.34 -6.88
CA ALA A 200 -19.74 -14.82 -8.25
C ALA A 200 -19.10 -13.79 -9.21
N GLU A 201 -18.24 -14.25 -10.10
CA GLU A 201 -17.73 -13.38 -11.16
C GLU A 201 -18.84 -13.15 -12.16
N VAL A 202 -19.31 -11.91 -12.26
CA VAL A 202 -20.20 -11.50 -13.35
C VAL A 202 -19.34 -11.41 -14.60
N PRO A 203 -19.65 -12.15 -15.71
CA PRO A 203 -18.93 -11.99 -16.96
C PRO A 203 -18.99 -10.52 -17.41
N ALA A 204 -17.90 -10.00 -17.98
CA ALA A 204 -17.97 -8.71 -18.65
C ALA A 204 -18.93 -8.88 -19.83
N ASP A 205 -20.03 -8.09 -19.86
CA ASP A 205 -20.92 -8.08 -21.02
C ASP A 205 -20.11 -7.71 -22.27
N ARG A 206 -20.16 -8.58 -23.28
CA ARG A 206 -19.44 -8.41 -24.56
C ARG A 206 -19.99 -7.26 -25.41
N ASN A 207 -20.96 -6.50 -24.91
CA ASN A 207 -21.75 -5.54 -25.68
C ASN A 207 -21.39 -4.06 -25.49
N VAL A 208 -20.22 -3.71 -24.94
CA VAL A 208 -19.82 -2.28 -24.81
C VAL A 208 -19.11 -1.73 -26.07
N ASN A 209 -18.99 -2.53 -27.15
CA ASN A 209 -18.34 -2.05 -28.39
C ASN A 209 -19.31 -1.45 -29.43
N GLN A 210 -20.53 -1.08 -29.06
CA GLN A 210 -21.49 -0.50 -29.99
C GLN A 210 -22.12 0.83 -29.54
N ILE A 211 -21.39 1.67 -28.80
CA ILE A 211 -21.85 3.06 -28.65
C ILE A 211 -20.65 3.98 -28.81
N VAL A 212 -20.33 4.29 -30.06
CA VAL A 212 -19.71 5.54 -30.47
C VAL A 212 -20.37 5.94 -31.82
N PRO A 213 -21.13 7.03 -31.89
CA PRO A 213 -21.18 7.82 -33.11
C PRO A 213 -19.97 8.76 -33.17
#